data_5276349a719b813240a64aeb4a081867
#
_entry.id   5276349a719b813240a64aeb4a081867
#
_cell.length_a   1.000
_cell.length_b   1.000
_cell.length_c   1.000
_cell.angle_alpha   90.00
_cell.angle_beta   90.00
_cell.angle_gamma   90.00
#
_symmetry.space_group_name_H-M   'P 1'
#
loop_
_entity.id
_entity.type
_entity.pdbx_description
1 polymer ?
#
loop_
_entity_poly.entity_id
_entity_poly.type
_entity_poly.pdbx_seq_one_letter_code
_entity_poly.pdbx_strand_id
1 'polypeptide(L)'
;MNDFELAKQKGVHGVEAKGFMSYSTDAKGKINVDYDATVKAMARDAALQTPVSVGVPSVFTTFIAPQVVPILFAAQNATKIFGEERKGDWTDNFFTFPVEEYAGNVTPYSDFAENVSTDVNVEYPTRENFLFQTVIKYGDREVGLAAKAKLNVVSSKQQASAYVMAMAHNKFALYGVEGKKVYGLLNDPNLNASISPISITTGSTANSTWAAKCAAQPEKTANIVYADINKLWAEISKNNGGLVDQNSRIILAVSNTRAPYLTEPNSFGLTAMTMLKQSFPNIEVVQLPELTTTAGEMLYMTVPDLFGIETGICAFSEKYFLGRVVPEMSSYKQKVVGGTWGAVIRRPSLVATMLGI
;
A
#
# COMPACT_ATOMS: atom_id res chain seq x y z
N MET A 1 13.17 19.57 -9.29
CA MET A 1 12.21 18.55 -9.75
C MET A 1 11.32 18.23 -8.57
N ASN A 2 10.01 18.22 -8.73
CA ASN A 2 9.12 18.02 -7.57
C ASN A 2 9.21 16.56 -7.15
N ASP A 3 9.21 16.26 -5.84
CA ASP A 3 9.41 14.91 -5.29
C ASP A 3 8.46 13.85 -5.91
N PHE A 4 7.26 14.28 -6.27
CA PHE A 4 6.28 13.44 -6.95
C PHE A 4 6.52 13.22 -8.46
N GLU A 5 7.37 14.00 -9.11
CA GLU A 5 7.70 13.81 -10.54
C GLU A 5 8.50 12.51 -10.77
N LEU A 6 9.41 12.17 -9.84
CA LEU A 6 10.16 10.90 -9.87
C LEU A 6 9.23 9.68 -9.70
N ALA A 7 8.21 9.81 -8.86
CA ALA A 7 7.21 8.77 -8.67
C ALA A 7 6.28 8.63 -9.90
N LYS A 8 5.93 9.73 -10.55
CA LYS A 8 5.15 9.73 -11.82
C LYS A 8 5.86 8.97 -12.94
N GLN A 9 7.19 9.07 -13.03
CA GLN A 9 7.96 8.26 -13.99
C GLN A 9 7.86 6.76 -13.75
N LYS A 10 7.59 6.34 -12.50
CA LYS A 10 7.33 4.94 -12.13
C LYS A 10 5.84 4.57 -12.26
N GLY A 11 4.98 5.45 -12.76
CA GLY A 11 3.52 5.24 -12.83
C GLY A 11 2.83 5.23 -11.47
N VAL A 12 3.50 5.77 -10.44
CA VAL A 12 2.94 5.89 -9.09
C VAL A 12 2.57 7.35 -8.85
N HIS A 13 1.30 7.60 -8.63
CA HIS A 13 0.76 8.93 -8.36
C HIS A 13 0.40 9.07 -6.89
N GLY A 14 0.74 10.21 -6.30
CA GLY A 14 0.25 10.58 -4.97
C GLY A 14 -1.26 10.81 -5.00
N VAL A 15 -1.89 10.67 -3.85
CA VAL A 15 -3.31 10.98 -3.72
C VAL A 15 -3.48 12.49 -3.61
N GLU A 16 -4.26 13.09 -4.50
CA GLU A 16 -4.50 14.53 -4.47
C GLU A 16 -5.24 14.94 -3.19
N ALA A 17 -4.79 16.00 -2.54
CA ALA A 17 -5.43 16.54 -1.36
C ALA A 17 -6.81 17.16 -1.66
N LYS A 18 -7.00 17.63 -2.90
CA LYS A 18 -8.28 18.11 -3.42
C LYS A 18 -8.95 16.99 -4.22
N GLY A 19 -10.02 16.44 -3.74
CA GLY A 19 -10.78 15.40 -4.45
C GLY A 19 -10.33 13.98 -4.17
N PHE A 20 -9.80 13.77 -3.01
CA PHE A 20 -9.32 12.49 -2.50
C PHE A 20 -10.31 11.31 -2.68
N MET A 21 -11.59 11.59 -2.67
CA MET A 21 -12.66 10.73 -3.16
C MET A 21 -13.63 11.59 -3.95
N SER A 22 -13.26 11.96 -5.17
CA SER A 22 -14.22 12.51 -6.10
C SER A 22 -15.14 11.37 -6.52
N TYR A 23 -16.31 11.32 -5.93
CA TYR A 23 -17.41 10.61 -6.56
C TYR A 23 -18.09 11.63 -7.49
N SER A 24 -18.11 11.34 -8.76
CA SER A 24 -18.96 12.05 -9.69
C SER A 24 -20.35 11.41 -9.64
N THR A 25 -21.36 12.21 -9.51
CA THR A 25 -22.73 11.80 -9.78
C THR A 25 -22.97 11.92 -11.27
N ASP A 26 -23.41 10.84 -11.94
CA ASP A 26 -23.86 10.92 -13.32
C ASP A 26 -25.16 11.73 -13.41
N ALA A 27 -25.60 12.05 -14.64
CA ALA A 27 -26.81 12.81 -14.90
C ALA A 27 -28.11 12.14 -14.33
N LYS A 28 -28.01 10.94 -13.78
CA LYS A 28 -29.10 10.18 -13.13
C LYS A 28 -28.98 10.13 -11.61
N GLY A 29 -28.08 10.91 -11.01
CA GLY A 29 -27.86 10.95 -9.56
C GLY A 29 -27.18 9.71 -8.98
N LYS A 30 -26.58 8.84 -9.80
CA LYS A 30 -25.87 7.66 -9.36
C LYS A 30 -24.44 8.02 -8.98
N ILE A 31 -24.01 7.66 -7.80
CA ILE A 31 -22.64 7.92 -7.32
C ILE A 31 -21.70 6.98 -8.06
N ASN A 32 -20.84 7.53 -8.92
CA ASN A 32 -19.71 6.81 -9.50
C ASN A 32 -18.51 7.01 -8.58
N VAL A 33 -18.15 5.98 -7.86
CA VAL A 33 -16.88 5.92 -7.16
C VAL A 33 -15.83 5.51 -8.20
N ASP A 34 -14.78 6.29 -8.36
CA ASP A 34 -13.66 5.92 -9.23
C ASP A 34 -12.88 4.77 -8.57
N TYR A 35 -13.40 3.57 -8.74
CA TYR A 35 -12.69 2.34 -8.47
C TYR A 35 -11.81 1.98 -9.67
N ASP A 36 -10.65 1.41 -9.41
CA ASP A 36 -9.85 0.73 -10.42
C ASP A 36 -10.71 -0.24 -11.25
N ALA A 37 -10.39 -0.42 -12.51
CA ALA A 37 -11.17 -1.24 -13.45
C ALA A 37 -11.42 -2.67 -12.92
N THR A 38 -10.49 -3.21 -12.12
CA THR A 38 -10.61 -4.51 -11.46
C THR A 38 -11.69 -4.53 -10.37
N VAL A 39 -11.82 -3.45 -9.60
CA VAL A 39 -12.87 -3.31 -8.57
C VAL A 39 -14.22 -3.06 -9.24
N LYS A 40 -14.26 -2.37 -10.39
CA LYS A 40 -15.48 -2.24 -11.22
C LYS A 40 -15.95 -3.58 -11.77
N ALA A 41 -15.03 -4.48 -12.13
CA ALA A 41 -15.39 -5.83 -12.59
C ALA A 41 -15.99 -6.67 -11.45
N MET A 42 -15.41 -6.62 -10.25
CA MET A 42 -15.95 -7.31 -9.07
C MET A 42 -17.28 -6.75 -8.59
N ALA A 43 -17.49 -5.42 -8.71
CA ALA A 43 -18.76 -4.79 -8.37
C ALA A 43 -19.88 -5.12 -9.38
N ARG A 44 -19.55 -5.44 -10.63
CA ARG A 44 -20.53 -5.87 -11.64
C ARG A 44 -21.08 -7.26 -11.38
N ASP A 45 -20.30 -8.14 -10.81
CA ASP A 45 -20.72 -9.53 -10.50
C ASP A 45 -21.66 -9.59 -9.29
N ALA A 46 -21.65 -8.54 -8.43
CA ALA A 46 -22.53 -8.40 -7.27
C ALA A 46 -23.85 -7.62 -7.55
N ALA A 47 -24.02 -7.08 -8.76
CA ALA A 47 -25.22 -6.35 -9.13
C ALA A 47 -26.35 -7.32 -9.50
N LEU A 48 -27.08 -7.81 -8.50
CA LEU A 48 -28.39 -8.44 -8.68
C LEU A 48 -29.36 -7.42 -9.29
N GLN A 49 -29.51 -7.47 -10.62
CA GLN A 49 -30.58 -6.74 -11.30
C GLN A 49 -31.88 -7.48 -11.07
N THR A 50 -32.69 -6.96 -10.17
CA THR A 50 -34.08 -7.43 -10.06
C THR A 50 -34.90 -6.78 -11.16
N PRO A 51 -35.62 -7.59 -12.02
CA PRO A 51 -36.51 -7.03 -13.01
C PRO A 51 -37.71 -6.34 -12.34
N VAL A 52 -38.14 -5.22 -12.92
CA VAL A 52 -39.34 -4.50 -12.45
C VAL A 52 -40.57 -5.36 -12.61
N SER A 53 -41.19 -5.74 -11.51
CA SER A 53 -42.47 -6.45 -11.49
C SER A 53 -43.60 -5.46 -11.59
N VAL A 54 -44.44 -5.59 -12.63
CA VAL A 54 -45.68 -4.84 -12.81
C VAL A 54 -46.82 -5.62 -12.19
N GLY A 55 -47.29 -5.23 -11.02
CA GLY A 55 -48.45 -5.81 -10.34
C GLY A 55 -48.12 -6.34 -8.95
N VAL A 56 -48.87 -5.91 -7.96
CA VAL A 56 -48.73 -6.08 -6.50
C VAL A 56 -47.48 -5.41 -5.92
N PRO A 57 -47.59 -4.54 -4.93
CA PRO A 57 -46.42 -3.92 -4.33
C PRO A 57 -45.44 -4.99 -3.84
N SER A 58 -44.30 -5.11 -4.49
CA SER A 58 -43.27 -6.13 -4.22
C SER A 58 -42.79 -6.18 -2.78
N VAL A 59 -43.06 -5.13 -2.00
CA VAL A 59 -42.81 -5.04 -0.55
C VAL A 59 -43.55 -6.13 0.25
N PHE A 60 -44.68 -6.64 -0.23
CA PHE A 60 -45.46 -7.68 0.48
C PHE A 60 -45.16 -9.12 0.04
N THR A 61 -44.48 -9.27 -1.09
CA THR A 61 -44.09 -10.58 -1.64
C THR A 61 -42.58 -10.86 -1.53
N THR A 62 -41.77 -9.87 -1.13
CA THR A 62 -40.31 -10.01 -1.07
C THR A 62 -39.92 -10.35 0.36
N PHE A 63 -39.35 -11.53 0.57
CA PHE A 63 -38.64 -11.85 1.80
C PHE A 63 -37.33 -11.11 1.79
N ILE A 64 -37.18 -10.12 2.68
CA ILE A 64 -35.92 -9.41 2.86
C ILE A 64 -35.09 -10.23 3.83
N ALA A 65 -34.02 -10.87 3.33
CA ALA A 65 -33.08 -11.55 4.18
C ALA A 65 -32.41 -10.50 5.11
N PRO A 66 -32.39 -10.72 6.44
CA PRO A 66 -31.79 -9.77 7.38
C PRO A 66 -30.25 -9.77 7.30
N GLN A 67 -29.65 -10.68 6.55
CA GLN A 67 -28.21 -10.72 6.31
C GLN A 67 -27.82 -9.76 5.21
N VAL A 68 -27.06 -8.73 5.59
CA VAL A 68 -26.38 -7.84 4.64
C VAL A 68 -25.11 -8.55 4.18
N VAL A 69 -25.02 -8.88 2.89
CA VAL A 69 -23.80 -9.44 2.30
C VAL A 69 -22.89 -8.28 1.94
N PRO A 70 -21.75 -8.09 2.64
CA PRO A 70 -20.80 -7.06 2.27
C PRO A 70 -20.12 -7.42 0.94
N ILE A 71 -19.94 -6.42 0.08
CA ILE A 71 -19.14 -6.59 -1.15
C ILE A 71 -17.70 -6.85 -0.73
N LEU A 72 -17.06 -7.82 -1.38
CA LEU A 72 -15.64 -8.11 -1.16
C LEU A 72 -14.79 -6.97 -1.74
N PHE A 73 -13.93 -6.41 -0.91
CA PHE A 73 -12.99 -5.37 -1.30
C PHE A 73 -11.56 -5.91 -1.28
N ALA A 74 -10.67 -5.24 -2.00
CA ALA A 74 -9.26 -5.60 -2.02
C ALA A 74 -8.65 -5.59 -0.61
N ALA A 75 -7.77 -6.53 -0.34
CA ALA A 75 -7.09 -6.63 0.94
C ALA A 75 -6.20 -5.39 1.18
N GLN A 76 -6.24 -4.86 2.40
CA GLN A 76 -5.45 -3.70 2.80
C GLN A 76 -4.16 -4.21 3.44
N ASN A 77 -3.13 -4.42 2.62
CA ASN A 77 -1.91 -5.11 3.03
C ASN A 77 -0.68 -4.18 3.16
N ALA A 78 -0.82 -2.87 2.92
CA ALA A 78 0.32 -1.94 2.99
C ALA A 78 1.04 -2.00 4.35
N THR A 79 0.28 -2.11 5.43
CA THR A 79 0.81 -2.17 6.80
C THR A 79 1.56 -3.47 7.11
N LYS A 80 1.41 -4.53 6.30
CA LYS A 80 2.16 -5.78 6.47
C LYS A 80 3.64 -5.63 6.12
N ILE A 81 4.02 -4.58 5.37
CA ILE A 81 5.41 -4.36 4.96
C ILE A 81 6.24 -3.84 6.13
N PHE A 82 5.81 -2.75 6.77
CA PHE A 82 6.56 -2.13 7.87
C PHE A 82 5.80 -2.08 9.21
N GLY A 83 4.58 -2.61 9.25
CA GLY A 83 3.72 -2.42 10.41
C GLY A 83 3.10 -1.02 10.45
N GLU A 84 2.30 -0.78 11.48
CA GLU A 84 1.67 0.51 11.72
C GLU A 84 1.91 0.97 13.14
N GLU A 85 2.16 2.27 13.31
CA GLU A 85 2.40 2.85 14.62
C GLU A 85 1.75 4.24 14.74
N ARG A 86 1.15 4.50 15.90
CA ARG A 86 0.66 5.83 16.23
C ARG A 86 1.84 6.71 16.65
N LYS A 87 1.99 7.86 15.98
CA LYS A 87 2.99 8.87 16.33
C LYS A 87 2.31 10.22 16.51
N GLY A 88 2.55 10.85 17.66
CA GLY A 88 1.93 12.13 17.99
C GLY A 88 0.42 12.05 18.18
N ASP A 89 -0.24 13.20 18.05
CA ASP A 89 -1.68 13.36 18.16
C ASP A 89 -2.25 14.04 16.89
N TRP A 90 -3.57 14.02 16.75
CA TRP A 90 -4.25 14.64 15.61
C TRP A 90 -4.12 16.19 15.56
N THR A 91 -3.70 16.80 16.67
CA THR A 91 -3.40 18.23 16.77
C THR A 91 -2.01 18.61 16.29
N ASP A 92 -1.11 17.64 16.14
CA ASP A 92 0.26 17.88 15.70
C ASP A 92 0.30 18.09 14.19
N ASN A 93 0.96 19.16 13.75
CA ASN A 93 1.10 19.48 12.32
C ASN A 93 2.33 18.84 11.68
N PHE A 94 3.38 18.62 12.47
CA PHE A 94 4.66 18.09 11.98
C PHE A 94 5.14 16.95 12.87
N PHE A 95 5.71 15.95 12.23
CA PHE A 95 6.44 14.88 12.87
C PHE A 95 7.89 14.92 12.41
N THR A 96 8.82 15.00 13.35
CA THR A 96 10.26 15.04 13.10
C THR A 96 10.93 13.84 13.73
N PHE A 97 11.82 13.19 13.01
CA PHE A 97 12.60 12.06 13.53
C PHE A 97 14.09 12.30 13.32
N PRO A 98 14.94 12.05 14.32
CA PRO A 98 16.38 12.19 14.16
C PRO A 98 16.94 11.04 13.31
N VAL A 99 17.84 11.36 12.40
CA VAL A 99 18.70 10.41 11.69
C VAL A 99 20.14 10.75 12.06
N GLU A 100 20.83 9.79 12.64
CA GLU A 100 22.21 9.97 13.12
C GLU A 100 23.19 9.19 12.22
N GLU A 101 24.25 9.84 11.82
CA GLU A 101 25.36 9.26 11.11
C GLU A 101 26.63 9.42 11.95
N TYR A 102 27.28 8.30 12.27
CA TYR A 102 28.54 8.32 12.99
C TYR A 102 29.69 8.56 12.03
N ALA A 103 30.37 9.67 12.20
CA ALA A 103 31.57 10.06 11.41
C ALA A 103 32.80 10.01 12.28
N GLY A 104 33.87 9.47 11.75
CA GLY A 104 35.16 9.45 12.46
C GLY A 104 36.22 8.62 11.75
N ASN A 105 37.43 8.80 12.16
CA ASN A 105 38.56 8.02 11.66
C ASN A 105 39.49 7.68 12.83
N VAL A 106 40.35 6.70 12.66
CA VAL A 106 41.38 6.32 13.63
C VAL A 106 42.77 6.50 13.02
N THR A 107 43.73 6.99 13.81
CA THR A 107 45.11 7.04 13.40
C THR A 107 45.99 6.22 14.35
N PRO A 108 47.16 5.79 13.91
CA PRO A 108 48.12 5.14 14.78
C PRO A 108 48.44 6.02 16.01
N TYR A 109 48.54 5.38 17.17
CA TYR A 109 48.82 6.08 18.43
C TYR A 109 50.16 6.79 18.38
N SER A 110 50.17 8.04 18.82
CA SER A 110 51.37 8.81 19.09
C SER A 110 51.11 9.73 20.29
N ASP A 111 52.05 9.83 21.21
CA ASP A 111 51.89 10.62 22.45
C ASP A 111 51.62 12.11 22.19
N PHE A 112 51.91 12.60 21.00
CA PHE A 112 51.77 14.01 20.61
C PHE A 112 50.80 14.26 19.45
N ALA A 113 50.00 13.23 19.05
CA ALA A 113 49.06 13.38 17.95
C ALA A 113 47.63 13.62 18.48
N GLU A 114 47.08 14.79 18.17
CA GLU A 114 45.69 15.18 18.44
C GLU A 114 44.87 15.31 17.13
N ASN A 115 45.16 14.49 16.13
CA ASN A 115 44.74 14.79 14.76
C ASN A 115 43.38 14.21 14.36
N VAL A 116 42.67 13.50 15.25
CA VAL A 116 41.46 12.78 14.86
C VAL A 116 40.35 12.98 15.88
N SER A 117 39.20 13.37 15.38
CA SER A 117 37.95 13.43 16.15
C SER A 117 36.93 12.47 15.59
N THR A 118 36.07 11.97 16.45
CA THR A 118 34.82 11.33 16.10
C THR A 118 33.67 12.28 16.39
N ASP A 119 32.71 12.35 15.49
CA ASP A 119 31.53 13.23 15.60
C ASP A 119 30.28 12.51 15.12
N VAL A 120 29.12 13.08 15.39
CA VAL A 120 27.83 12.57 15.00
C VAL A 120 27.14 13.65 14.17
N ASN A 121 26.82 13.31 12.91
CA ASN A 121 25.98 14.13 12.06
C ASN A 121 24.53 13.79 12.37
N VAL A 122 23.72 14.78 12.68
CA VAL A 122 22.27 14.59 12.96
C VAL A 122 21.46 15.39 11.97
N GLU A 123 20.57 14.72 11.28
CA GLU A 123 19.55 15.32 10.42
C GLU A 123 18.15 15.10 11.02
N TYR A 124 17.29 16.09 10.85
CA TYR A 124 15.92 16.07 11.37
C TYR A 124 14.89 16.16 10.22
N PRO A 125 14.68 15.11 9.44
CA PRO A 125 13.65 15.11 8.41
C PRO A 125 12.27 15.24 9.04
N THR A 126 11.41 16.04 8.39
CA THR A 126 10.05 16.33 8.86
C THR A 126 9.00 15.76 7.94
N ARG A 127 7.88 15.31 8.50
CA ARG A 127 6.65 14.93 7.79
C ARG A 127 5.50 15.80 8.24
N GLU A 128 4.57 16.08 7.33
CA GLU A 128 3.35 16.83 7.63
C GLU A 128 2.22 15.88 8.00
N ASN A 129 1.32 16.31 8.89
CA ASN A 129 0.09 15.57 9.19
C ASN A 129 -0.96 15.86 8.13
N PHE A 130 -1.49 14.82 7.52
CA PHE A 130 -2.63 14.94 6.64
C PHE A 130 -3.90 14.45 7.33
N LEU A 131 -4.75 15.41 7.70
CA LEU A 131 -6.04 15.12 8.30
C LEU A 131 -7.10 14.98 7.21
N PHE A 132 -7.90 13.92 7.30
CA PHE A 132 -9.00 13.64 6.39
C PHE A 132 -10.24 13.23 7.17
N GLN A 133 -11.40 13.38 6.55
CA GLN A 133 -12.66 13.20 7.25
C GLN A 133 -13.74 12.60 6.36
N THR A 134 -14.69 11.93 7.00
CA THR A 134 -15.95 11.55 6.38
C THR A 134 -17.11 11.93 7.32
N VAL A 135 -18.33 12.02 6.78
CA VAL A 135 -19.51 12.34 7.56
C VAL A 135 -20.55 11.26 7.38
N ILE A 136 -20.99 10.69 8.50
CA ILE A 136 -22.10 9.75 8.55
C ILE A 136 -23.38 10.58 8.73
N LYS A 137 -24.37 10.35 7.86
CA LYS A 137 -25.69 10.99 7.93
C LYS A 137 -26.78 9.92 7.94
N TYR A 138 -27.78 10.11 8.78
CA TYR A 138 -28.97 9.25 8.81
C TYR A 138 -30.21 10.05 9.21
N GLY A 139 -31.32 9.84 8.51
CA GLY A 139 -32.56 10.52 8.74
C GLY A 139 -33.51 9.73 9.64
N ASP A 140 -34.41 10.41 10.36
CA ASP A 140 -35.37 9.79 11.26
C ASP A 140 -36.27 8.80 10.53
N ARG A 141 -36.73 9.17 9.33
CA ARG A 141 -37.55 8.29 8.49
C ARG A 141 -36.78 7.05 8.02
N GLU A 142 -35.54 7.21 7.65
CA GLU A 142 -34.65 6.11 7.23
C GLU A 142 -34.48 5.10 8.37
N VAL A 143 -34.19 5.59 9.58
CA VAL A 143 -34.07 4.76 10.78
C VAL A 143 -35.39 4.04 11.10
N GLY A 144 -36.51 4.75 11.01
CA GLY A 144 -37.85 4.18 11.25
C GLY A 144 -38.21 3.09 10.23
N LEU A 145 -37.88 3.28 8.95
CA LEU A 145 -38.12 2.26 7.91
C LEU A 145 -37.18 1.04 8.10
N ALA A 146 -35.93 1.28 8.45
CA ALA A 146 -34.96 0.22 8.73
C ALA A 146 -35.39 -0.62 9.95
N ALA A 147 -35.91 0.03 10.99
CA ALA A 147 -36.44 -0.67 12.16
C ALA A 147 -37.60 -1.60 11.81
N LYS A 148 -38.51 -1.16 10.93
CA LYS A 148 -39.59 -2.04 10.40
C LYS A 148 -39.06 -3.25 9.64
N ALA A 149 -37.96 -3.07 8.90
CA ALA A 149 -37.31 -4.15 8.15
C ALA A 149 -36.34 -4.98 9.02
N LYS A 150 -36.21 -4.69 10.31
CA LYS A 150 -35.25 -5.30 11.26
C LYS A 150 -33.78 -5.14 10.82
N LEU A 151 -33.45 -4.06 10.11
CA LEU A 151 -32.12 -3.73 9.66
C LEU A 151 -31.49 -2.64 10.54
N ASN A 152 -30.23 -2.81 10.93
CA ASN A 152 -29.49 -1.79 11.68
C ASN A 152 -28.67 -0.90 10.72
N VAL A 153 -29.35 0.07 10.09
CA VAL A 153 -28.73 0.98 9.11
C VAL A 153 -27.63 1.85 9.74
N VAL A 154 -27.78 2.25 11.00
CA VAL A 154 -26.78 3.08 11.68
C VAL A 154 -25.46 2.33 11.84
N SER A 155 -25.51 1.08 12.31
CA SER A 155 -24.32 0.23 12.42
C SER A 155 -23.67 -0.04 11.05
N SER A 156 -24.49 -0.32 10.03
CA SER A 156 -23.98 -0.54 8.67
C SER A 156 -23.26 0.71 8.12
N LYS A 157 -23.79 1.89 8.36
CA LYS A 157 -23.14 3.16 7.96
C LYS A 157 -21.85 3.43 8.75
N GLN A 158 -21.79 3.07 10.03
CA GLN A 158 -20.56 3.17 10.82
C GLN A 158 -19.50 2.20 10.30
N GLN A 159 -19.86 0.95 10.03
CA GLN A 159 -18.97 -0.04 9.42
C GLN A 159 -18.46 0.43 8.05
N ALA A 160 -19.33 0.97 7.21
CA ALA A 160 -18.95 1.53 5.91
C ALA A 160 -17.96 2.69 6.07
N SER A 161 -18.17 3.59 7.03
CA SER A 161 -17.24 4.69 7.27
C SER A 161 -15.88 4.20 7.78
N ALA A 162 -15.86 3.22 8.68
CA ALA A 162 -14.62 2.63 9.18
C ALA A 162 -13.83 1.97 8.04
N TYR A 163 -14.54 1.26 7.15
CA TYR A 163 -13.94 0.65 5.99
C TYR A 163 -13.34 1.70 5.02
N VAL A 164 -14.08 2.76 4.70
CA VAL A 164 -13.61 3.85 3.83
C VAL A 164 -12.38 4.53 4.42
N MET A 165 -12.36 4.78 5.74
CA MET A 165 -11.21 5.35 6.42
C MET A 165 -9.99 4.42 6.36
N ALA A 166 -10.18 3.13 6.59
CA ALA A 166 -9.09 2.15 6.50
C ALA A 166 -8.53 2.04 5.07
N MET A 167 -9.39 2.06 4.05
CA MET A 167 -8.97 2.08 2.64
C MET A 167 -8.17 3.36 2.32
N ALA A 168 -8.57 4.50 2.88
CA ALA A 168 -7.86 5.75 2.75
C ALA A 168 -6.45 5.66 3.36
N HIS A 169 -6.34 5.14 4.60
CA HIS A 169 -5.04 4.92 5.24
C HIS A 169 -4.13 4.02 4.41
N ASN A 170 -4.66 2.92 3.86
CA ASN A 170 -3.89 2.04 2.99
C ASN A 170 -3.34 2.77 1.75
N LYS A 171 -4.17 3.60 1.10
CA LYS A 171 -3.74 4.41 -0.05
C LYS A 171 -2.68 5.44 0.33
N PHE A 172 -2.83 6.13 1.46
CA PHE A 172 -1.84 7.09 1.93
C PHE A 172 -0.53 6.44 2.33
N ALA A 173 -0.58 5.25 2.93
CA ALA A 173 0.62 4.49 3.25
C ALA A 173 1.40 4.07 1.98
N LEU A 174 0.71 3.77 0.87
CA LEU A 174 1.35 3.34 -0.38
C LEU A 174 1.81 4.51 -1.25
N TYR A 175 0.95 5.52 -1.45
CA TYR A 175 1.15 6.57 -2.45
C TYR A 175 1.40 7.95 -1.85
N GLY A 176 1.26 8.11 -0.52
CA GLY A 176 1.34 9.43 0.11
C GLY A 176 0.30 10.41 -0.40
N VAL A 177 0.50 11.70 -0.12
CA VAL A 177 -0.39 12.80 -0.54
C VAL A 177 0.39 13.80 -1.38
N GLU A 178 -0.05 14.05 -2.60
CA GLU A 178 0.59 15.01 -3.51
C GLU A 178 0.48 16.43 -2.99
N GLY A 179 1.57 17.20 -3.09
CA GLY A 179 1.63 18.58 -2.60
C GLY A 179 1.86 18.74 -1.09
N LYS A 180 2.04 17.63 -0.37
CA LYS A 180 2.37 17.59 1.05
C LYS A 180 3.63 16.77 1.30
N LYS A 181 4.30 17.01 2.42
CA LYS A 181 5.43 16.16 2.86
C LYS A 181 4.92 14.88 3.54
N VAL A 182 4.00 14.20 2.86
CA VAL A 182 3.42 12.91 3.25
C VAL A 182 3.73 11.93 2.14
N TYR A 183 4.75 11.11 2.34
CA TYR A 183 5.22 10.17 1.32
C TYR A 183 4.67 8.76 1.62
N GLY A 184 4.59 7.97 0.59
CA GLY A 184 4.17 6.57 0.69
C GLY A 184 5.34 5.60 0.51
N LEU A 185 5.06 4.33 0.66
CA LEU A 185 6.04 3.24 0.47
C LEU A 185 6.63 3.22 -0.95
N LEU A 186 5.88 3.69 -1.95
CA LEU A 186 6.26 3.60 -3.36
C LEU A 186 6.83 4.90 -3.94
N ASN A 187 6.65 6.02 -3.27
CA ASN A 187 7.01 7.34 -3.79
C ASN A 187 7.82 8.21 -2.82
N ASP A 188 8.42 7.64 -1.79
CA ASP A 188 9.37 8.39 -0.97
C ASP A 188 10.54 8.87 -1.85
N PRO A 189 10.88 10.18 -1.83
CA PRO A 189 11.91 10.76 -2.69
C PRO A 189 13.31 10.18 -2.43
N ASN A 190 13.55 9.66 -1.23
CA ASN A 190 14.84 9.09 -0.85
C ASN A 190 15.01 7.64 -1.35
N LEU A 191 13.98 7.03 -1.93
CA LEU A 191 14.10 5.68 -2.48
C LEU A 191 14.98 5.65 -3.72
N ASN A 192 15.82 4.62 -3.79
CA ASN A 192 16.62 4.34 -4.97
C ASN A 192 15.74 4.12 -6.21
N ALA A 193 16.30 4.43 -7.38
CA ALA A 193 15.63 4.19 -8.65
C ALA A 193 15.25 2.72 -8.82
N SER A 194 14.06 2.45 -9.38
CA SER A 194 13.63 1.09 -9.67
C SER A 194 14.54 0.45 -10.70
N ILE A 195 14.92 -0.79 -10.47
CA ILE A 195 15.69 -1.57 -11.44
C ILE A 195 14.75 -2.25 -12.45
N SER A 196 15.28 -2.57 -13.63
CA SER A 196 14.55 -3.34 -14.63
C SER A 196 14.81 -4.84 -14.46
N PRO A 197 13.83 -5.72 -14.81
CA PRO A 197 14.04 -7.16 -14.82
C PRO A 197 15.15 -7.58 -15.78
N ILE A 198 15.65 -8.80 -15.65
CA ILE A 198 16.64 -9.36 -16.57
C ILE A 198 15.95 -9.61 -17.92
N SER A 199 16.47 -9.05 -18.99
CA SER A 199 15.93 -9.31 -20.33
C SER A 199 16.41 -10.66 -20.85
N ILE A 200 15.49 -11.44 -21.44
CA ILE A 200 15.81 -12.70 -22.13
C ILE A 200 15.53 -12.50 -23.61
N THR A 201 16.53 -12.74 -24.45
CA THR A 201 16.38 -12.68 -25.90
C THR A 201 15.96 -14.05 -26.43
N THR A 202 14.79 -14.10 -27.06
CA THR A 202 14.32 -15.30 -27.77
C THR A 202 14.14 -14.95 -29.25
N GLY A 203 15.04 -15.46 -30.09
CA GLY A 203 15.15 -15.02 -31.49
C GLY A 203 15.61 -13.56 -31.56
N SER A 204 14.84 -12.72 -32.25
CA SER A 204 15.11 -11.28 -32.39
C SER A 204 14.38 -10.39 -31.36
N THR A 205 13.58 -10.96 -30.46
CA THR A 205 12.75 -10.22 -29.49
C THR A 205 13.35 -10.29 -28.11
N ALA A 206 13.58 -9.13 -27.49
CA ALA A 206 13.97 -9.01 -26.08
C ALA A 206 12.72 -8.93 -25.20
N ASN A 207 12.54 -9.93 -24.35
CA ASN A 207 11.43 -10.02 -23.41
C ASN A 207 11.90 -9.63 -22.01
N SER A 208 11.27 -8.62 -21.40
CA SER A 208 11.58 -8.15 -20.04
C SER A 208 10.52 -8.56 -19.03
N THR A 209 9.24 -8.57 -19.40
CA THR A 209 8.16 -8.90 -18.49
C THR A 209 8.08 -10.39 -18.18
N TRP A 210 7.64 -10.77 -16.98
CA TRP A 210 7.49 -12.17 -16.61
C TRP A 210 6.55 -12.93 -17.54
N ALA A 211 5.45 -12.29 -17.94
CA ALA A 211 4.50 -12.91 -18.87
C ALA A 211 5.18 -13.28 -20.20
N ALA A 212 5.93 -12.35 -20.78
CA ALA A 212 6.62 -12.61 -22.06
C ALA A 212 7.78 -13.60 -21.92
N LYS A 213 8.56 -13.52 -20.84
CA LYS A 213 9.68 -14.44 -20.55
C LYS A 213 9.20 -15.87 -20.33
N CYS A 214 8.17 -16.03 -19.49
CA CYS A 214 7.62 -17.35 -19.17
C CYS A 214 6.88 -17.96 -20.36
N ALA A 215 6.19 -17.16 -21.16
CA ALA A 215 5.59 -17.63 -22.41
C ALA A 215 6.66 -18.11 -23.42
N ALA A 216 7.82 -17.42 -23.47
CA ALA A 216 8.92 -17.79 -24.34
C ALA A 216 9.70 -19.04 -23.86
N GLN A 217 9.78 -19.25 -22.55
CA GLN A 217 10.50 -20.39 -21.94
C GLN A 217 9.70 -20.95 -20.73
N PRO A 218 8.58 -21.64 -20.96
CA PRO A 218 7.71 -22.14 -19.91
C PRO A 218 8.40 -23.15 -18.97
N GLU A 219 9.33 -23.92 -19.48
CA GLU A 219 10.11 -24.90 -18.69
C GLU A 219 11.04 -24.26 -17.66
N LYS A 220 11.32 -22.96 -17.78
CA LYS A 220 12.25 -22.23 -16.91
C LYS A 220 11.58 -21.12 -16.09
N THR A 221 10.25 -21.09 -16.02
CA THR A 221 9.49 -20.05 -15.32
C THR A 221 10.03 -19.77 -13.92
N ALA A 222 10.16 -20.81 -13.09
CA ALA A 222 10.66 -20.65 -11.73
C ALA A 222 12.09 -20.07 -11.67
N ASN A 223 12.97 -20.48 -12.58
CA ASN A 223 14.35 -19.99 -12.61
C ASN A 223 14.43 -18.52 -13.06
N ILE A 224 13.57 -18.12 -13.99
CA ILE A 224 13.50 -16.73 -14.48
C ILE A 224 13.04 -15.79 -13.36
N VAL A 225 11.96 -16.17 -12.68
CA VAL A 225 11.40 -15.40 -11.56
C VAL A 225 12.41 -15.32 -10.42
N TYR A 226 13.03 -16.43 -10.07
CA TYR A 226 14.05 -16.49 -9.03
C TYR A 226 15.26 -15.61 -9.36
N ALA A 227 15.73 -15.59 -10.61
CA ALA A 227 16.85 -14.75 -11.05
C ALA A 227 16.54 -13.24 -10.90
N ASP A 228 15.32 -12.82 -11.27
CA ASP A 228 14.91 -11.41 -11.09
C ASP A 228 14.85 -11.01 -9.60
N ILE A 229 14.33 -11.89 -8.74
CA ILE A 229 14.27 -11.63 -7.30
C ILE A 229 15.68 -11.59 -6.69
N ASN A 230 16.59 -12.47 -7.12
CA ASN A 230 17.99 -12.42 -6.72
C ASN A 230 18.69 -11.13 -7.18
N LYS A 231 18.37 -10.63 -8.37
CA LYS A 231 18.88 -9.33 -8.84
C LYS A 231 18.43 -8.20 -7.91
N LEU A 232 17.18 -8.25 -7.46
CA LEU A 232 16.63 -7.27 -6.51
C LEU A 232 17.35 -7.34 -5.16
N TRP A 233 17.59 -8.55 -4.66
CA TRP A 233 18.39 -8.78 -3.45
C TRP A 233 19.83 -8.27 -3.57
N ALA A 234 20.48 -8.55 -4.72
CA ALA A 234 21.84 -8.08 -4.98
C ALA A 234 21.93 -6.56 -4.96
N GLU A 235 20.88 -5.84 -5.40
CA GLU A 235 20.84 -4.38 -5.31
C GLU A 235 20.74 -3.90 -3.86
N ILE A 236 19.93 -4.53 -3.00
CA ILE A 236 19.87 -4.23 -1.56
C ILE A 236 21.25 -4.48 -0.93
N SER A 237 21.86 -5.62 -1.19
CA SER A 237 23.19 -5.96 -0.65
C SER A 237 24.26 -4.98 -1.07
N LYS A 238 24.26 -4.59 -2.35
CA LYS A 238 25.20 -3.59 -2.90
C LYS A 238 25.02 -2.23 -2.24
N ASN A 239 23.79 -1.74 -2.08
CA ASN A 239 23.48 -0.45 -1.50
C ASN A 239 23.89 -0.36 -0.01
N ASN A 240 23.97 -1.49 0.66
CA ASN A 240 24.34 -1.60 2.07
C ASN A 240 25.76 -2.16 2.30
N GLY A 241 26.61 -2.20 1.26
CA GLY A 241 27.98 -2.68 1.39
C GLY A 241 28.12 -4.13 1.85
N GLY A 242 27.11 -4.98 1.62
CA GLY A 242 27.09 -6.38 2.04
C GLY A 242 26.78 -6.62 3.51
N LEU A 243 26.32 -5.62 4.25
CA LEU A 243 25.97 -5.75 5.68
C LEU A 243 24.71 -6.58 5.95
N VAL A 244 23.89 -6.83 4.90
CA VAL A 244 22.63 -7.56 5.02
C VAL A 244 22.85 -9.05 4.76
N ASP A 245 22.48 -9.89 5.71
CA ASP A 245 22.57 -11.34 5.61
C ASP A 245 21.30 -11.94 4.98
N GLN A 246 21.45 -13.05 4.26
CA GLN A 246 20.34 -13.83 3.68
C GLN A 246 19.39 -14.41 4.75
N ASN A 247 19.84 -14.56 5.99
CA ASN A 247 19.03 -15.01 7.12
C ASN A 247 18.18 -13.87 7.72
N SER A 248 18.39 -12.61 7.34
CA SER A 248 17.57 -11.51 7.77
C SER A 248 16.11 -11.70 7.36
N ARG A 249 15.18 -11.12 8.11
CA ARG A 249 13.78 -11.09 7.70
C ARG A 249 13.65 -10.23 6.45
N ILE A 250 13.08 -10.80 5.40
CA ILE A 250 12.88 -10.14 4.11
C ILE A 250 11.39 -10.14 3.79
N ILE A 251 10.86 -9.01 3.39
CA ILE A 251 9.50 -8.91 2.87
C ILE A 251 9.58 -8.63 1.37
N LEU A 252 8.96 -9.52 0.59
CA LEU A 252 8.79 -9.39 -0.84
C LEU A 252 7.33 -9.12 -1.15
N ALA A 253 7.01 -7.92 -1.59
CA ALA A 253 5.68 -7.59 -2.07
C ALA A 253 5.60 -7.74 -3.58
N VAL A 254 4.56 -8.43 -4.04
CA VAL A 254 4.31 -8.73 -5.45
C VAL A 254 2.86 -8.40 -5.80
N SER A 255 2.59 -8.01 -7.05
CA SER A 255 1.22 -7.79 -7.49
C SER A 255 0.44 -9.10 -7.56
N ASN A 256 -0.87 -9.03 -7.34
CA ASN A 256 -1.75 -10.21 -7.38
C ASN A 256 -1.75 -10.88 -8.77
N THR A 257 -1.54 -10.13 -9.84
CA THR A 257 -1.49 -10.62 -11.21
C THR A 257 -0.23 -11.43 -11.50
N ARG A 258 0.88 -11.14 -10.80
CA ARG A 258 2.17 -11.82 -10.94
C ARG A 258 2.43 -12.88 -9.88
N ALA A 259 1.69 -12.88 -8.81
CA ALA A 259 1.81 -13.89 -7.74
C ALA A 259 1.74 -15.35 -8.24
N PRO A 260 0.90 -15.73 -9.22
CA PRO A 260 0.87 -17.11 -9.75
C PRO A 260 2.21 -17.61 -10.29
N TYR A 261 3.02 -16.75 -10.92
CA TYR A 261 4.34 -17.13 -11.45
C TYR A 261 5.32 -17.63 -10.38
N LEU A 262 5.11 -17.28 -9.10
CA LEU A 262 5.90 -17.79 -7.98
C LEU A 262 5.64 -19.28 -7.69
N THR A 263 4.47 -19.78 -8.07
CA THR A 263 4.03 -21.15 -7.81
C THR A 263 4.13 -22.07 -9.04
N GLU A 264 4.41 -21.51 -10.20
CA GLU A 264 4.64 -22.32 -11.42
C GLU A 264 5.95 -23.13 -11.31
N PRO A 265 5.90 -24.45 -11.54
CA PRO A 265 7.09 -25.29 -11.46
C PRO A 265 7.95 -25.17 -12.72
N ASN A 266 9.25 -25.41 -12.57
CA ASN A 266 10.15 -25.65 -13.69
C ASN A 266 10.09 -27.13 -14.16
N SER A 267 10.90 -27.50 -15.17
CA SER A 267 11.01 -28.87 -15.67
C SER A 267 11.41 -29.92 -14.63
N PHE A 268 11.97 -29.50 -13.49
CA PHE A 268 12.35 -30.36 -12.37
C PHE A 268 11.30 -30.43 -11.25
N GLY A 269 10.15 -29.78 -11.42
CA GLY A 269 9.10 -29.71 -10.40
C GLY A 269 9.37 -28.74 -9.25
N LEU A 270 10.42 -27.89 -9.35
CA LEU A 270 10.72 -26.86 -8.36
C LEU A 270 10.00 -25.58 -8.71
N THR A 271 9.39 -24.94 -7.71
CA THR A 271 8.75 -23.61 -7.84
C THR A 271 9.69 -22.50 -7.39
N ALA A 272 9.49 -21.28 -7.91
CA ALA A 272 10.27 -20.12 -7.49
C ALA A 272 10.14 -19.89 -5.95
N MET A 273 8.96 -20.12 -5.39
CA MET A 273 8.72 -20.03 -3.95
C MET A 273 9.58 -21.01 -3.13
N THR A 274 9.74 -22.25 -3.60
CA THR A 274 10.59 -23.24 -2.94
C THR A 274 12.06 -22.84 -2.97
N MET A 275 12.53 -22.37 -4.13
CA MET A 275 13.91 -21.88 -4.31
C MET A 275 14.19 -20.65 -3.43
N LEU A 276 13.23 -19.72 -3.33
CA LEU A 276 13.34 -18.54 -2.47
C LEU A 276 13.44 -18.92 -0.98
N LYS A 277 12.60 -19.83 -0.52
CA LYS A 277 12.64 -20.29 0.90
C LYS A 277 13.92 -21.05 1.25
N GLN A 278 14.55 -21.71 0.28
CA GLN A 278 15.85 -22.35 0.48
C GLN A 278 16.99 -21.34 0.60
N SER A 279 16.95 -20.27 -0.22
CA SER A 279 17.98 -19.22 -0.22
C SER A 279 17.77 -18.18 0.87
N PHE A 280 16.51 -17.88 1.18
CA PHE A 280 16.08 -16.88 2.16
C PHE A 280 15.08 -17.51 3.13
N PRO A 281 15.54 -18.16 4.21
CA PRO A 281 14.65 -18.90 5.11
C PRO A 281 13.54 -18.04 5.73
N ASN A 282 13.80 -16.76 5.97
CA ASN A 282 12.90 -15.81 6.62
C ASN A 282 12.20 -14.87 5.64
N ILE A 283 12.03 -15.28 4.38
CA ILE A 283 11.30 -14.48 3.39
C ILE A 283 9.79 -14.60 3.59
N GLU A 284 9.13 -13.45 3.64
CA GLU A 284 7.68 -13.32 3.68
C GLU A 284 7.18 -12.71 2.37
N VAL A 285 6.25 -13.36 1.69
CA VAL A 285 5.67 -12.85 0.44
C VAL A 285 4.31 -12.24 0.74
N VAL A 286 4.17 -10.95 0.43
CA VAL A 286 2.94 -10.18 0.59
C VAL A 286 2.37 -9.83 -0.77
N GLN A 287 1.09 -10.11 -0.98
CA GLN A 287 0.39 -9.75 -2.21
C GLN A 287 -0.27 -8.39 -2.06
N LEU A 288 0.03 -7.48 -2.99
CA LEU A 288 -0.49 -6.11 -3.04
C LEU A 288 -1.05 -5.83 -4.43
N PRO A 289 -2.37 -5.70 -4.57
CA PRO A 289 -2.97 -5.36 -5.86
C PRO A 289 -2.52 -4.00 -6.39
N GLU A 290 -2.16 -3.08 -5.48
CA GLU A 290 -1.72 -1.72 -5.79
C GLU A 290 -0.31 -1.65 -6.44
N LEU A 291 0.43 -2.75 -6.48
CA LEU A 291 1.71 -2.83 -7.23
C LEU A 291 1.53 -2.95 -8.74
N THR A 292 0.30 -3.06 -9.21
CA THR A 292 -0.05 -2.88 -10.62
C THR A 292 -0.11 -1.40 -10.94
N THR A 293 0.94 -0.85 -11.54
CA THR A 293 1.03 0.57 -11.88
C THR A 293 0.78 0.80 -13.37
N THR A 294 0.53 2.06 -13.77
CA THR A 294 0.38 2.43 -15.18
C THR A 294 1.66 2.22 -16.01
N ALA A 295 2.82 2.22 -15.34
CA ALA A 295 4.12 1.97 -15.97
C ALA A 295 4.49 0.48 -16.03
N GLY A 296 3.68 -0.40 -15.45
CA GLY A 296 3.88 -1.84 -15.40
C GLY A 296 3.73 -2.42 -14.00
N GLU A 297 3.87 -3.71 -13.91
CA GLU A 297 3.86 -4.45 -12.65
C GLU A 297 5.17 -4.22 -11.88
N MET A 298 5.09 -4.11 -10.58
CA MET A 298 6.21 -3.80 -9.70
C MET A 298 6.44 -4.90 -8.67
N LEU A 299 7.72 -5.18 -8.38
CA LEU A 299 8.17 -5.86 -7.17
C LEU A 299 8.70 -4.83 -6.18
N TYR A 300 8.43 -5.06 -4.92
CA TYR A 300 8.98 -4.28 -3.81
C TYR A 300 9.60 -5.23 -2.81
N MET A 301 10.87 -5.06 -2.51
CA MET A 301 11.61 -5.87 -1.53
C MET A 301 12.20 -4.98 -0.46
N THR A 302 12.08 -5.41 0.78
CA THR A 302 12.66 -4.69 1.92
C THR A 302 13.09 -5.63 3.02
N VAL A 303 14.06 -5.17 3.80
CA VAL A 303 14.45 -5.75 5.09
C VAL A 303 13.84 -4.87 6.18
N PRO A 304 12.74 -5.29 6.83
CA PRO A 304 11.98 -4.43 7.74
C PRO A 304 12.74 -4.07 9.01
N ASP A 305 13.67 -4.93 9.43
CA ASP A 305 14.50 -4.72 10.62
C ASP A 305 15.94 -5.15 10.34
N LEU A 306 16.90 -4.33 10.71
CA LEU A 306 18.31 -4.65 10.64
C LEU A 306 19.01 -4.14 11.91
N PHE A 307 19.66 -5.05 12.66
CA PHE A 307 20.33 -4.77 13.93
C PHE A 307 19.41 -4.14 14.99
N GLY A 308 18.13 -4.56 15.05
CA GLY A 308 17.17 -4.06 16.02
C GLY A 308 16.66 -2.64 15.73
N ILE A 309 16.94 -2.10 14.53
CA ILE A 309 16.43 -0.80 14.09
C ILE A 309 15.50 -1.01 12.91
N GLU A 310 14.28 -0.51 13.04
CA GLU A 310 13.26 -0.59 12.00
C GLU A 310 13.64 0.24 10.78
N THR A 311 13.47 -0.34 9.60
CA THR A 311 13.71 0.32 8.31
C THR A 311 12.68 1.38 8.01
N GLY A 312 11.42 1.13 8.38
CA GLY A 312 10.33 2.07 8.16
C GLY A 312 9.09 1.71 8.96
N ILE A 313 8.15 2.61 9.02
CA ILE A 313 6.85 2.46 9.67
C ILE A 313 5.75 3.13 8.85
N CYS A 314 4.54 2.58 8.88
CA CYS A 314 3.35 3.30 8.44
C CYS A 314 2.81 4.09 9.64
N ALA A 315 3.04 5.40 9.66
CA ALA A 315 2.72 6.23 10.80
C ALA A 315 1.36 6.92 10.64
N PHE A 316 0.60 7.00 11.72
CA PHE A 316 -0.67 7.72 11.76
C PHE A 316 -0.78 8.54 13.05
N SER A 317 -1.44 9.67 12.99
CA SER A 317 -1.77 10.47 14.18
C SER A 317 -3.08 10.01 14.82
N GLU A 318 -4.08 9.71 14.00
CA GLU A 318 -5.35 9.15 14.43
C GLU A 318 -5.93 8.24 13.34
N LYS A 319 -6.31 7.02 13.71
CA LYS A 319 -6.82 6.05 12.74
C LYS A 319 -8.31 6.22 12.47
N TYR A 320 -9.07 6.45 13.52
CA TYR A 320 -10.51 6.58 13.46
C TYR A 320 -11.03 7.33 14.70
N PHE A 321 -11.22 8.60 14.58
CA PHE A 321 -11.82 9.43 15.63
C PHE A 321 -13.28 9.72 15.31
N LEU A 322 -14.17 9.21 16.15
CA LEU A 322 -15.59 9.38 16.01
C LEU A 322 -16.04 10.64 16.80
N GLY A 323 -16.43 11.67 16.08
CA GLY A 323 -16.93 12.91 16.66
C GLY A 323 -18.31 12.74 17.30
N ARG A 324 -18.78 13.79 17.95
CA ARG A 324 -20.11 13.82 18.56
C ARG A 324 -21.20 13.74 17.49
N VAL A 325 -22.32 13.11 17.83
CA VAL A 325 -23.54 13.14 17.01
C VAL A 325 -24.19 14.51 17.15
N VAL A 326 -24.44 15.15 16.01
CA VAL A 326 -25.11 16.45 15.95
C VAL A 326 -26.51 16.24 15.38
N PRO A 327 -27.59 16.56 16.16
CA PRO A 327 -28.93 16.52 15.65
C PRO A 327 -29.21 17.69 14.71
N GLU A 328 -29.94 17.43 13.65
CA GLU A 328 -30.53 18.42 12.75
C GLU A 328 -32.08 18.29 12.78
N MET A 329 -32.81 19.04 11.97
CA MET A 329 -34.29 19.07 12.04
C MET A 329 -34.95 17.68 11.96
N SER A 330 -34.47 16.79 11.06
CA SER A 330 -35.02 15.43 10.86
C SER A 330 -33.93 14.44 10.52
N SER A 331 -32.69 14.72 10.95
CA SER A 331 -31.54 13.88 10.67
C SER A 331 -30.45 14.06 11.73
N TYR A 332 -29.51 13.13 11.73
CA TYR A 332 -28.31 13.17 12.56
C TYR A 332 -27.09 13.16 11.70
N LYS A 333 -26.07 13.90 12.09
CA LYS A 333 -24.76 13.91 11.45
C LYS A 333 -23.70 13.56 12.48
N GLN A 334 -22.74 12.76 12.04
CA GLN A 334 -21.58 12.41 12.85
C GLN A 334 -20.33 12.48 11.97
N LYS A 335 -19.35 13.24 12.43
CA LYS A 335 -18.07 13.42 11.74
C LYS A 335 -17.09 12.35 12.20
N VAL A 336 -16.39 11.77 11.24
CA VAL A 336 -15.28 10.84 11.49
C VAL A 336 -14.01 11.46 10.93
N VAL A 337 -12.95 11.47 11.72
CA VAL A 337 -11.67 12.08 11.36
C VAL A 337 -10.56 11.03 11.44
N GLY A 338 -9.63 11.07 10.52
CA GLY A 338 -8.39 10.33 10.56
C GLY A 338 -7.23 11.25 10.22
N GLY A 339 -6.03 10.86 10.63
CA GLY A 339 -4.82 11.59 10.34
C GLY A 339 -3.67 10.64 10.06
N THR A 340 -2.84 10.97 9.08
CA THR A 340 -1.73 10.13 8.65
C THR A 340 -0.47 10.96 8.38
N TRP A 341 0.67 10.35 8.67
CA TRP A 341 1.99 10.82 8.29
C TRP A 341 2.51 10.12 7.02
N GLY A 342 1.71 9.15 6.48
CA GLY A 342 2.13 8.28 5.39
C GLY A 342 3.08 7.17 5.85
N ALA A 343 3.95 6.74 4.96
CA ALA A 343 5.05 5.84 5.29
C ALA A 343 6.31 6.66 5.59
N VAL A 344 6.95 6.34 6.69
CA VAL A 344 8.22 6.94 7.10
C VAL A 344 9.31 5.91 6.93
N ILE A 345 10.10 6.05 5.87
CA ILE A 345 11.23 5.18 5.58
C ILE A 345 12.49 5.83 6.14
N ARG A 346 13.07 5.21 7.17
CA ARG A 346 14.27 5.71 7.84
C ARG A 346 15.56 5.29 7.14
N ARG A 347 15.53 4.11 6.49
CA ARG A 347 16.68 3.50 5.81
C ARG A 347 16.31 3.12 4.38
N PRO A 348 16.30 4.07 3.44
CA PRO A 348 15.89 3.81 2.05
C PRO A 348 16.83 2.84 1.31
N SER A 349 18.09 2.69 1.75
CA SER A 349 19.03 1.72 1.20
C SER A 349 18.61 0.25 1.36
N LEU A 350 17.79 -0.06 2.38
CA LEU A 350 17.22 -1.40 2.65
C LEU A 350 15.95 -1.70 1.85
N VAL A 351 15.59 -0.81 0.94
CA VAL A 351 14.44 -0.96 0.06
C VAL A 351 14.91 -0.99 -1.39
N ALA A 352 14.44 -1.98 -2.15
CA ALA A 352 14.64 -2.02 -3.60
C ALA A 352 13.33 -2.31 -4.31
N THR A 353 13.17 -1.69 -5.47
CA THR A 353 12.00 -1.85 -6.33
C THR A 353 12.41 -2.27 -7.74
N MET A 354 11.62 -3.14 -8.36
CA MET A 354 11.79 -3.55 -9.75
C MET A 354 10.51 -3.28 -10.51
N LEU A 355 10.62 -2.61 -11.64
CA LEU A 355 9.47 -2.19 -12.46
C LEU A 355 9.49 -2.91 -13.81
N GLY A 356 8.30 -3.32 -14.29
CA GLY A 356 8.12 -3.93 -15.60
C GLY A 356 8.30 -5.45 -15.62
N ILE A 357 7.89 -6.11 -14.52
CA ILE A 357 7.90 -7.58 -14.39
C ILE A 357 6.76 -8.28 -15.14
#